data_2d3e6825608cfe780eb3a275d295af3d
#
_entry.id   2d3e6825608cfe780eb3a275d295af3d
#
_cell.length_a   1.000
_cell.length_b   1.000
_cell.length_c   1.000
_cell.angle_alpha   90.00
_cell.angle_beta   90.00
_cell.angle_gamma   90.00
#
_symmetry.space_group_name_H-M   'P 1'
#
loop_
_entity.id
_entity.type
_entity.pdbx_description
1 polymer ?
#
loop_
_entity_poly.entity_id
_entity_poly.type
_entity_poly.pdbx_seq_one_letter_code
_entity_poly.pdbx_strand_id
1 'polypeptide(L)'
;MKKKSKVCWLIYIAAFVVFLYIGYKVPYCHDEWQWGLDERIELMKNGFKDYNGRYLGDLLALLITRSVLAKAVVLAAGVVWLLDVMYKNIRFEEESRTKENTFLLLGAFFLLISIPSTLFQQSYGWPAAFVNFVPPVFLFLIYYNWTEWVYTKQKQPAISVWETVMVIPLGISVQLFSENITVFVVFYAVWIVVYTLIRYKKIPLIELNFLWASIAGALIMLSNGAYSRAADGSDGYKEIHTTVSGMARQFISNIWYHLSINNWVLNILLIIVLLILIQKSGRKTFATIEMTVVFCGYSVYSVFHKIYPQWVFDSDQNLNNAINTMLAILFFANVLLCIWKNVDRKEGISMCILYLSSGAVAAPLLAANPIGARCFYVSYIFQALLLLKLLRYLTGRYRTELFYPILITGMAVCVLCVIYVRMFLAIGQVNDYRAQLIQTGIEQEQKEIVLPVLPYSEYFCQTIPPNERWAKRFKKFYHIPEDVTVRFEQILE
;
A
#
# COMPACT_ATOMS: atom_id res chain seq x y z
N MET A 1 -1.53 29.18 0.96
CA MET A 1 -1.77 28.04 0.02
C MET A 1 -1.64 28.55 -1.41
N LYS A 2 -0.63 28.09 -2.17
CA LYS A 2 -0.51 28.43 -3.60
C LYS A 2 -1.63 27.76 -4.38
N LYS A 3 -2.21 28.50 -5.36
CA LYS A 3 -3.36 28.05 -6.15
C LYS A 3 -2.97 26.87 -7.04
N LYS A 4 -3.56 25.69 -6.82
CA LYS A 4 -3.39 24.52 -7.72
C LYS A 4 -3.98 24.85 -9.10
N SER A 5 -3.36 24.37 -10.19
CA SER A 5 -3.91 24.54 -11.53
C SER A 5 -5.28 23.85 -11.68
N LYS A 6 -6.12 24.32 -12.59
CA LYS A 6 -7.42 23.68 -12.87
C LYS A 6 -7.26 22.20 -13.26
N VAL A 7 -6.21 21.87 -13.99
CA VAL A 7 -5.89 20.49 -14.40
C VAL A 7 -5.58 19.59 -13.18
N CYS A 8 -4.84 20.10 -12.18
CA CYS A 8 -4.59 19.34 -10.96
C CYS A 8 -5.90 19.02 -10.22
N TRP A 9 -6.84 19.95 -10.15
CA TRP A 9 -8.14 19.71 -9.54
C TRP A 9 -8.95 18.64 -10.29
N LEU A 10 -8.93 18.64 -11.63
CA LEU A 10 -9.59 17.61 -12.43
C LEU A 10 -9.03 16.20 -12.15
N ILE A 11 -7.71 16.07 -11.95
CA ILE A 11 -7.07 14.79 -11.61
C ILE A 11 -7.56 14.30 -10.22
N TYR A 12 -7.64 15.18 -9.22
CA TYR A 12 -8.16 14.81 -7.89
C TYR A 12 -9.63 14.41 -7.94
N ILE A 13 -10.47 15.16 -8.71
CA ILE A 13 -11.88 14.83 -8.88
C ILE A 13 -12.03 13.47 -9.59
N ALA A 14 -11.27 13.22 -10.64
CA ALA A 14 -11.29 11.93 -11.34
C ALA A 14 -10.90 10.78 -10.41
N ALA A 15 -9.82 10.93 -9.64
CA ALA A 15 -9.41 9.94 -8.64
C ALA A 15 -10.52 9.72 -7.60
N PHE A 16 -11.11 10.79 -7.06
CA PHE A 16 -12.20 10.68 -6.09
C PHE A 16 -13.41 9.93 -6.66
N VAL A 17 -13.87 10.29 -7.85
CA VAL A 17 -15.06 9.68 -8.48
C VAL A 17 -14.84 8.21 -8.78
N VAL A 18 -13.67 7.85 -9.34
CA VAL A 18 -13.35 6.44 -9.66
C VAL A 18 -13.29 5.60 -8.40
N PHE A 19 -12.59 6.04 -7.36
CA PHE A 19 -12.48 5.28 -6.12
C PHE A 19 -13.75 5.32 -5.28
N LEU A 20 -14.57 6.36 -5.39
CA LEU A 20 -15.93 6.37 -4.82
C LEU A 20 -16.80 5.28 -5.46
N TYR A 21 -16.75 5.16 -6.78
CA TYR A 21 -17.46 4.12 -7.52
C TYR A 21 -16.98 2.72 -7.17
N ILE A 22 -15.65 2.49 -7.15
CA ILE A 22 -15.05 1.23 -6.72
C ILE A 22 -15.51 0.89 -5.29
N GLY A 23 -15.36 1.82 -4.35
CA GLY A 23 -15.76 1.62 -2.95
C GLY A 23 -17.26 1.37 -2.77
N TYR A 24 -18.11 1.94 -3.63
CA TYR A 24 -19.54 1.69 -3.63
C TYR A 24 -19.87 0.28 -4.11
N LYS A 25 -19.21 -0.19 -5.18
CA LYS A 25 -19.49 -1.47 -5.83
C LYS A 25 -18.69 -2.66 -5.29
N VAL A 26 -17.58 -2.43 -4.57
CA VAL A 26 -16.82 -3.53 -3.95
C VAL A 26 -17.72 -4.28 -2.94
N PRO A 27 -17.84 -5.63 -3.05
CA PRO A 27 -18.69 -6.41 -2.16
C PRO A 27 -18.13 -6.43 -0.73
N TYR A 28 -18.98 -6.64 0.25
CA TYR A 28 -18.53 -7.03 1.58
C TYR A 28 -18.01 -8.47 1.57
N CYS A 29 -16.86 -8.69 2.20
CA CYS A 29 -16.15 -9.95 2.14
C CYS A 29 -15.46 -10.28 3.48
N HIS A 30 -15.25 -11.56 3.71
CA HIS A 30 -14.41 -12.08 4.81
C HIS A 30 -14.67 -11.39 6.16
N ASP A 31 -13.72 -10.68 6.73
CA ASP A 31 -13.81 -10.04 8.06
C ASP A 31 -14.98 -9.04 8.17
N GLU A 32 -15.43 -8.47 7.05
CA GLU A 32 -16.50 -7.48 7.04
C GLU A 32 -17.84 -8.06 7.45
N TRP A 33 -18.08 -9.34 7.17
CA TRP A 33 -19.28 -10.03 7.66
C TRP A 33 -19.31 -10.09 9.20
N GLN A 34 -18.15 -10.15 9.84
CA GLN A 34 -18.07 -10.10 11.29
C GLN A 34 -18.10 -8.65 11.81
N TRP A 35 -17.41 -7.71 11.13
CA TRP A 35 -17.40 -6.31 11.52
C TRP A 35 -18.78 -5.66 11.44
N GLY A 36 -19.65 -6.12 10.55
CA GLY A 36 -21.03 -5.65 10.41
C GLY A 36 -21.98 -6.08 11.53
N LEU A 37 -21.61 -7.05 12.37
CA LEU A 37 -22.44 -7.55 13.46
C LEU A 37 -22.40 -6.65 14.70
N ASP A 38 -23.49 -6.63 15.50
CA ASP A 38 -23.60 -5.85 16.72
C ASP A 38 -22.60 -6.26 17.81
N GLU A 39 -22.19 -7.54 17.82
CA GLU A 39 -21.12 -8.06 18.67
C GLU A 39 -19.82 -7.21 18.59
N ARG A 40 -19.58 -6.55 17.45
CA ARG A 40 -18.41 -5.67 17.25
C ARG A 40 -18.59 -4.29 17.86
N ILE A 41 -19.83 -3.82 18.04
CA ILE A 41 -20.11 -2.60 18.80
C ILE A 41 -19.81 -2.85 20.28
N GLU A 42 -20.20 -4.00 20.81
CA GLU A 42 -19.86 -4.36 22.20
C GLU A 42 -18.35 -4.50 22.40
N LEU A 43 -17.63 -5.07 21.42
CA LEU A 43 -16.17 -5.13 21.46
C LEU A 43 -15.55 -3.71 21.50
N MET A 44 -16.09 -2.75 20.73
CA MET A 44 -15.66 -1.34 20.77
C MET A 44 -15.93 -0.71 22.15
N LYS A 45 -17.11 -0.92 22.73
CA LYS A 45 -17.45 -0.43 24.08
C LYS A 45 -16.49 -0.94 25.15
N ASN A 46 -15.96 -2.16 24.96
CA ASN A 46 -14.94 -2.76 25.81
C ASN A 46 -13.50 -2.39 25.42
N GLY A 47 -13.31 -1.33 24.60
CA GLY A 47 -12.00 -0.82 24.20
C GLY A 47 -11.19 -1.78 23.34
N PHE A 48 -11.82 -2.66 22.54
CA PHE A 48 -11.19 -3.72 21.74
C PHE A 48 -10.26 -4.64 22.55
N LYS A 49 -10.57 -4.82 23.83
CA LYS A 49 -9.76 -5.62 24.74
C LYS A 49 -9.55 -7.04 24.15
N ASP A 50 -8.31 -7.48 24.21
CA ASP A 50 -7.90 -8.82 23.74
C ASP A 50 -8.24 -9.17 22.28
N TYR A 51 -8.51 -8.17 21.44
CA TYR A 51 -8.79 -8.39 20.01
C TYR A 51 -7.57 -8.12 19.12
N ASN A 52 -7.17 -6.86 19.04
CA ASN A 52 -5.92 -6.37 18.45
C ASN A 52 -5.69 -4.91 18.88
N GLY A 53 -4.49 -4.38 18.60
CA GLY A 53 -4.13 -2.99 18.93
C GLY A 53 -4.40 -1.97 17.82
N ARG A 54 -5.11 -2.36 16.75
CA ARG A 54 -5.38 -1.51 15.57
C ARG A 54 -6.58 -0.60 15.77
N TYR A 55 -6.62 0.10 16.90
CA TYR A 55 -7.80 0.82 17.38
C TYR A 55 -8.43 1.75 16.34
N LEU A 56 -7.64 2.56 15.61
CA LEU A 56 -8.18 3.46 14.60
C LEU A 56 -8.65 2.70 13.35
N GLY A 57 -7.95 1.66 12.95
CA GLY A 57 -8.38 0.78 11.87
C GLY A 57 -9.68 0.07 12.18
N ASP A 58 -9.83 -0.43 13.42
CA ASP A 58 -11.03 -1.11 13.90
C ASP A 58 -12.24 -0.16 13.97
N LEU A 59 -12.05 1.09 14.42
CA LEU A 59 -13.11 2.12 14.39
C LEU A 59 -13.56 2.43 12.96
N LEU A 60 -12.62 2.54 12.02
CA LEU A 60 -12.97 2.73 10.62
C LEU A 60 -13.64 1.49 10.02
N ALA A 61 -13.24 0.26 10.40
CA ALA A 61 -13.88 -0.97 9.98
C ALA A 61 -15.34 -1.05 10.45
N LEU A 62 -15.62 -0.62 11.68
CA LEU A 62 -16.98 -0.47 12.19
C LEU A 62 -17.81 0.51 11.36
N LEU A 63 -17.25 1.65 10.99
CA LEU A 63 -17.94 2.67 10.21
C LEU A 63 -18.30 2.16 8.80
N ILE A 64 -17.32 1.60 8.07
CA ILE A 64 -17.48 1.20 6.67
C ILE A 64 -18.38 -0.03 6.50
N THR A 65 -18.55 -0.86 7.52
CA THR A 65 -19.39 -2.06 7.46
C THR A 65 -20.87 -1.80 7.77
N ARG A 66 -21.20 -0.59 8.23
CA ARG A 66 -22.59 -0.19 8.53
C ARG A 66 -23.22 0.69 7.47
N SER A 67 -22.42 1.21 6.52
CA SER A 67 -22.94 2.05 5.45
C SER A 67 -22.08 1.90 4.21
N VAL A 68 -22.71 1.47 3.11
CA VAL A 68 -22.07 1.39 1.77
C VAL A 68 -21.54 2.75 1.33
N LEU A 69 -22.28 3.84 1.63
CA LEU A 69 -21.86 5.19 1.31
C LEU A 69 -20.63 5.59 2.15
N ALA A 70 -20.62 5.31 3.45
CA ALA A 70 -19.44 5.55 4.31
C ALA A 70 -18.23 4.78 3.81
N LYS A 71 -18.38 3.50 3.42
CA LYS A 71 -17.34 2.68 2.79
C LYS A 71 -16.78 3.36 1.54
N ALA A 72 -17.65 3.77 0.62
CA ALA A 72 -17.26 4.42 -0.63
C ALA A 72 -16.49 5.73 -0.39
N VAL A 73 -17.00 6.58 0.51
CA VAL A 73 -16.39 7.89 0.83
C VAL A 73 -15.04 7.71 1.54
N VAL A 74 -14.93 6.78 2.50
CA VAL A 74 -13.67 6.50 3.21
C VAL A 74 -12.60 6.00 2.24
N LEU A 75 -12.96 5.09 1.33
CA LEU A 75 -12.03 4.61 0.29
C LEU A 75 -11.56 5.75 -0.60
N ALA A 76 -12.48 6.51 -1.18
CA ALA A 76 -12.17 7.60 -2.09
C ALA A 76 -11.34 8.71 -1.43
N ALA A 77 -11.75 9.14 -0.24
CA ALA A 77 -11.05 10.17 0.51
C ALA A 77 -9.63 9.71 0.92
N GLY A 78 -9.48 8.46 1.35
CA GLY A 78 -8.18 7.90 1.72
C GLY A 78 -7.20 7.85 0.54
N VAL A 79 -7.66 7.42 -0.65
CA VAL A 79 -6.82 7.40 -1.86
C VAL A 79 -6.46 8.81 -2.32
N VAL A 80 -7.42 9.73 -2.32
CA VAL A 80 -7.17 11.14 -2.70
C VAL A 80 -6.23 11.81 -1.71
N TRP A 81 -6.35 11.53 -0.42
CA TRP A 81 -5.42 12.07 0.58
C TRP A 81 -4.01 11.51 0.37
N LEU A 82 -3.89 10.19 0.14
CA LEU A 82 -2.61 9.58 -0.19
C LEU A 82 -1.99 10.22 -1.46
N LEU A 83 -2.80 10.39 -2.52
CA LEU A 83 -2.36 11.06 -3.75
C LEU A 83 -1.86 12.50 -3.48
N ASP A 84 -2.57 13.27 -2.65
CA ASP A 84 -2.17 14.64 -2.29
C ASP A 84 -0.86 14.67 -1.51
N VAL A 85 -0.69 13.76 -0.54
CA VAL A 85 0.53 13.69 0.26
C VAL A 85 1.71 13.21 -0.58
N MET A 86 1.52 12.21 -1.46
CA MET A 86 2.54 11.80 -2.43
C MET A 86 2.94 12.98 -3.31
N TYR A 87 1.97 13.71 -3.87
CA TYR A 87 2.23 14.87 -4.72
C TYR A 87 2.98 15.99 -3.98
N LYS A 88 2.65 16.27 -2.71
CA LYS A 88 3.37 17.23 -1.88
C LYS A 88 4.84 16.87 -1.68
N ASN A 89 5.17 15.59 -1.65
CA ASN A 89 6.55 15.10 -1.52
C ASN A 89 7.39 15.22 -2.81
N ILE A 90 6.75 15.44 -3.97
CA ILE A 90 7.45 15.40 -5.27
C ILE A 90 7.30 16.67 -6.10
N ARG A 91 6.34 17.55 -5.79
CA ARG A 91 6.06 18.74 -6.60
C ARG A 91 7.22 19.75 -6.58
N PHE A 92 7.31 20.52 -7.64
CA PHE A 92 8.10 21.74 -7.67
C PHE A 92 7.32 22.89 -7.02
N GLU A 93 8.01 23.71 -6.25
CA GLU A 93 7.41 24.89 -5.59
C GLU A 93 7.22 26.08 -6.53
N GLU A 94 7.91 26.08 -7.67
CA GLU A 94 7.88 27.14 -8.66
C GLU A 94 6.61 27.07 -9.52
N GLU A 95 5.91 28.18 -9.69
CA GLU A 95 4.68 28.26 -10.51
C GLU A 95 4.95 28.02 -12.00
N SER A 96 6.16 28.33 -12.48
CA SER A 96 6.59 28.07 -13.87
C SER A 96 6.62 26.57 -14.23
N ARG A 97 6.65 25.68 -13.23
CA ARG A 97 6.75 24.22 -13.39
C ARG A 97 5.39 23.51 -13.42
N THR A 98 4.37 24.16 -13.99
CA THR A 98 3.00 23.59 -14.02
C THR A 98 2.91 22.29 -14.83
N LYS A 99 3.64 22.17 -15.96
CA LYS A 99 3.64 20.95 -16.78
C LYS A 99 4.28 19.78 -16.05
N GLU A 100 5.43 20.01 -15.41
CA GLU A 100 6.13 19.02 -14.60
C GLU A 100 5.26 18.55 -13.43
N ASN A 101 4.64 19.48 -12.73
CA ASN A 101 3.75 19.21 -11.63
C ASN A 101 2.51 18.41 -12.08
N THR A 102 1.96 18.70 -13.25
CA THR A 102 0.85 17.92 -13.84
C THR A 102 1.30 16.51 -14.19
N PHE A 103 2.46 16.35 -14.80
CA PHE A 103 3.04 15.04 -15.14
C PHE A 103 3.26 14.19 -13.89
N LEU A 104 3.86 14.76 -12.84
CA LEU A 104 4.11 14.08 -11.58
C LEU A 104 2.82 13.65 -10.86
N LEU A 105 1.79 14.51 -10.87
CA LEU A 105 0.49 14.18 -10.28
C LEU A 105 -0.23 13.07 -11.06
N LEU A 106 -0.21 13.12 -12.39
CA LEU A 106 -0.74 12.04 -13.23
C LEU A 106 0.04 10.74 -13.01
N GLY A 107 1.37 10.80 -12.91
CA GLY A 107 2.22 9.66 -12.60
C GLY A 107 1.89 9.05 -11.23
N ALA A 108 1.66 9.88 -10.21
CA ALA A 108 1.25 9.42 -8.89
C ALA A 108 -0.13 8.72 -8.94
N PHE A 109 -1.10 9.29 -9.66
CA PHE A 109 -2.41 8.66 -9.83
C PHE A 109 -2.32 7.35 -10.62
N PHE A 110 -1.52 7.34 -11.72
CA PHE A 110 -1.25 6.12 -12.49
C PHE A 110 -0.70 5.00 -11.59
N LEU A 111 0.29 5.28 -10.74
CA LEU A 111 0.88 4.29 -9.85
C LEU A 111 -0.09 3.79 -8.77
N LEU A 112 -1.01 4.64 -8.29
CA LEU A 112 -2.04 4.22 -7.34
C LEU A 112 -3.13 3.34 -7.96
N ILE A 113 -3.46 3.53 -9.25
CA ILE A 113 -4.48 2.72 -9.91
C ILE A 113 -3.90 1.48 -10.61
N SER A 114 -2.61 1.45 -10.93
CA SER A 114 -1.93 0.33 -11.59
C SER A 114 -1.22 -0.63 -10.63
N ILE A 115 -1.59 -0.63 -9.35
CA ILE A 115 -1.01 -1.56 -8.37
C ILE A 115 -1.28 -3.02 -8.79
N PRO A 116 -0.39 -3.98 -8.42
CA PRO A 116 -0.61 -5.39 -8.73
C PRO A 116 -1.98 -5.90 -8.25
N SER A 117 -2.62 -6.78 -9.02
CA SER A 117 -3.96 -7.30 -8.68
C SER A 117 -4.01 -7.92 -7.27
N THR A 118 -2.98 -8.66 -6.86
CA THR A 118 -2.88 -9.24 -5.52
C THR A 118 -2.82 -8.17 -4.42
N LEU A 119 -2.14 -7.05 -4.69
CA LEU A 119 -2.09 -5.92 -3.77
C LEU A 119 -3.41 -5.14 -3.78
N PHE A 120 -4.02 -4.97 -4.96
CA PHE A 120 -5.35 -4.38 -5.11
C PHE A 120 -6.40 -5.17 -4.33
N GLN A 121 -6.44 -6.49 -4.53
CA GLN A 121 -7.35 -7.42 -3.84
C GLN A 121 -7.28 -7.28 -2.32
N GLN A 122 -6.06 -7.15 -1.77
CA GLN A 122 -5.81 -7.08 -0.34
C GLN A 122 -5.71 -5.64 0.21
N SER A 123 -6.05 -4.61 -0.59
CA SER A 123 -6.15 -3.23 -0.15
C SER A 123 -7.48 -2.61 -0.60
N TYR A 124 -7.57 -2.13 -1.84
CA TYR A 124 -8.78 -1.45 -2.35
C TYR A 124 -9.98 -2.41 -2.50
N GLY A 125 -9.71 -3.67 -2.84
CA GLY A 125 -10.71 -4.73 -2.97
C GLY A 125 -11.09 -5.40 -1.64
N TRP A 126 -10.51 -4.96 -0.52
CA TRP A 126 -10.83 -5.41 0.82
C TRP A 126 -10.91 -4.20 1.78
N PRO A 127 -12.09 -3.58 1.92
CA PRO A 127 -12.26 -2.38 2.72
C PRO A 127 -11.75 -2.47 4.16
N ALA A 128 -11.94 -3.60 4.85
CA ALA A 128 -11.40 -3.81 6.20
C ALA A 128 -9.86 -3.84 6.24
N ALA A 129 -9.21 -4.30 5.17
CA ALA A 129 -7.76 -4.19 5.05
C ALA A 129 -7.33 -2.78 4.64
N PHE A 130 -8.08 -2.12 3.74
CA PHE A 130 -7.83 -0.74 3.33
C PHE A 130 -7.66 0.18 4.55
N VAL A 131 -8.61 0.16 5.47
CA VAL A 131 -8.62 1.04 6.63
C VAL A 131 -7.48 0.77 7.61
N ASN A 132 -6.82 -0.39 7.53
CA ASN A 132 -5.67 -0.74 8.35
C ASN A 132 -4.31 -0.47 7.68
N PHE A 133 -4.24 -0.47 6.34
CA PHE A 133 -2.95 -0.41 5.63
C PHE A 133 -2.74 0.85 4.79
N VAL A 134 -3.80 1.58 4.40
CA VAL A 134 -3.67 2.81 3.61
C VAL A 134 -3.54 4.08 4.48
N PRO A 135 -4.38 4.30 5.51
CA PRO A 135 -4.30 5.50 6.34
C PRO A 135 -2.93 5.72 6.99
N PRO A 136 -2.25 4.74 7.60
CA PRO A 136 -0.97 4.99 8.24
C PRO A 136 0.11 5.44 7.25
N VAL A 137 -0.02 5.09 5.96
CA VAL A 137 0.94 5.51 4.93
C VAL A 137 0.90 7.01 4.71
N PHE A 138 -0.29 7.59 4.45
CA PHE A 138 -0.37 9.03 4.24
C PHE A 138 -0.09 9.82 5.52
N LEU A 139 -0.45 9.30 6.70
CA LEU A 139 -0.08 9.92 7.97
C LEU A 139 1.44 9.96 8.16
N PHE A 140 2.13 8.85 7.90
CA PHE A 140 3.60 8.82 7.95
C PHE A 140 4.23 9.74 6.90
N LEU A 141 3.73 9.76 5.67
CA LEU A 141 4.27 10.61 4.60
C LEU A 141 4.12 12.11 4.88
N ILE A 142 3.14 12.54 5.70
CA ILE A 142 3.07 13.92 6.19
C ILE A 142 4.32 14.24 7.02
N TYR A 143 4.67 13.37 7.95
CA TYR A 143 5.88 13.54 8.76
C TYR A 143 7.15 13.42 7.93
N TYR A 144 7.21 12.44 7.03
CA TYR A 144 8.34 12.26 6.11
C TYR A 144 8.62 13.54 5.30
N ASN A 145 7.59 14.21 4.79
CA ASN A 145 7.73 15.46 4.06
C ASN A 145 8.39 16.58 4.90
N TRP A 146 8.07 16.63 6.21
CA TRP A 146 8.72 17.59 7.10
C TRP A 146 10.20 17.27 7.36
N THR A 147 10.59 16.01 7.34
CA THR A 147 11.97 15.58 7.63
C THR A 147 12.89 15.56 6.42
N GLU A 148 12.37 15.74 5.20
CA GLU A 148 13.18 15.64 3.98
C GLU A 148 14.34 16.66 3.92
N TRP A 149 14.19 17.83 4.52
CA TRP A 149 15.23 18.84 4.61
C TRP A 149 16.51 18.34 5.29
N VAL A 150 16.38 17.40 6.19
CA VAL A 150 17.50 16.81 6.94
C VAL A 150 18.49 16.13 5.99
N TYR A 151 18.00 15.46 4.95
CA TYR A 151 18.83 14.79 3.96
C TYR A 151 19.33 15.71 2.86
N THR A 152 18.47 16.61 2.38
CA THR A 152 18.75 17.48 1.24
C THR A 152 19.63 18.68 1.59
N LYS A 153 19.94 18.89 2.89
CA LYS A 153 20.66 20.07 3.41
C LYS A 153 20.01 21.40 3.04
N GLN A 154 18.72 21.39 2.84
CA GLN A 154 17.95 22.62 2.69
C GLN A 154 17.86 23.32 4.05
N LYS A 155 17.52 24.61 4.03
CA LYS A 155 17.26 25.34 5.27
C LYS A 155 16.10 24.65 5.99
N GLN A 156 16.25 24.46 7.30
CA GLN A 156 15.16 23.95 8.12
C GLN A 156 13.90 24.78 7.84
N PRO A 157 12.77 24.17 7.48
CA PRO A 157 11.54 24.91 7.27
C PRO A 157 11.14 25.64 8.55
N ALA A 158 10.53 26.81 8.39
CA ALA A 158 9.92 27.48 9.55
C ALA A 158 8.75 26.63 10.01
N ILE A 159 8.90 26.03 11.19
CA ILE A 159 7.89 25.16 11.81
C ILE A 159 7.09 26.02 12.78
N SER A 160 5.78 26.05 12.60
CA SER A 160 4.88 26.74 13.51
C SER A 160 4.71 26.00 14.83
N VAL A 161 4.28 26.68 15.87
CA VAL A 161 3.91 26.05 17.14
C VAL A 161 2.81 25.00 16.93
N TRP A 162 1.85 25.30 16.06
CA TRP A 162 0.76 24.37 15.72
C TRP A 162 1.26 23.07 15.09
N GLU A 163 2.21 23.12 14.16
CA GLU A 163 2.82 21.91 13.58
C GLU A 163 3.56 21.09 14.63
N THR A 164 4.25 21.77 15.55
CA THR A 164 4.97 21.12 16.65
C THR A 164 4.02 20.43 17.66
N VAL A 165 2.81 20.96 17.84
CA VAL A 165 1.76 20.33 18.65
C VAL A 165 1.03 19.23 17.89
N MET A 166 0.61 19.49 16.63
CA MET A 166 -0.16 18.55 15.83
C MET A 166 0.62 17.28 15.44
N VAL A 167 1.95 17.31 15.50
CA VAL A 167 2.77 16.12 15.28
C VAL A 167 2.57 15.06 16.38
N ILE A 168 2.09 15.45 17.58
CA ILE A 168 1.84 14.51 18.68
C ILE A 168 0.65 13.59 18.37
N PRO A 169 -0.57 14.09 18.10
CA PRO A 169 -1.67 13.21 17.68
C PRO A 169 -1.37 12.47 16.37
N LEU A 170 -0.60 13.06 15.45
CA LEU A 170 -0.15 12.38 14.23
C LEU A 170 0.74 11.17 14.57
N GLY A 171 1.75 11.34 15.43
CA GLY A 171 2.68 10.28 15.84
C GLY A 171 1.98 9.14 16.58
N ILE A 172 0.99 9.43 17.43
CA ILE A 172 0.16 8.41 18.09
C ILE A 172 -0.72 7.70 17.04
N SER A 173 -1.44 8.46 16.21
CA SER A 173 -2.43 7.91 15.29
C SER A 173 -1.81 6.94 14.28
N VAL A 174 -0.62 7.24 13.75
CA VAL A 174 0.04 6.38 12.76
C VAL A 174 0.34 4.98 13.30
N GLN A 175 0.47 4.84 14.61
CA GLN A 175 0.77 3.57 15.27
C GLN A 175 -0.46 2.66 15.43
N LEU A 176 -1.67 3.20 15.37
CA LEU A 176 -2.90 2.50 15.76
C LEU A 176 -3.60 1.82 14.57
N PHE A 177 -2.84 1.35 13.55
CA PHE A 177 -3.35 0.71 12.34
C PHE A 177 -2.73 -0.66 12.04
N SER A 178 -1.41 -0.77 11.87
CA SER A 178 -0.76 -2.03 11.52
C SER A 178 0.64 -2.16 12.14
N GLU A 179 0.97 -3.36 12.57
CA GLU A 179 2.15 -3.66 13.40
C GLU A 179 3.48 -3.37 12.68
N ASN A 180 3.60 -3.76 11.42
CA ASN A 180 4.83 -3.56 10.65
C ASN A 180 5.13 -2.08 10.42
N ILE A 181 4.10 -1.26 10.19
CA ILE A 181 4.24 0.20 10.07
C ILE A 181 4.62 0.80 11.43
N THR A 182 3.99 0.34 12.51
CA THR A 182 4.29 0.78 13.88
C THR A 182 5.78 0.61 14.20
N VAL A 183 6.32 -0.58 14.01
CA VAL A 183 7.74 -0.85 14.26
C VAL A 183 8.63 0.02 13.37
N PHE A 184 8.29 0.12 12.08
CA PHE A 184 9.06 0.93 11.13
C PHE A 184 9.05 2.42 11.50
N VAL A 185 7.91 3.00 11.86
CA VAL A 185 7.79 4.43 12.16
C VAL A 185 8.55 4.81 13.43
N VAL A 186 8.54 3.96 14.47
CA VAL A 186 9.38 4.18 15.66
C VAL A 186 10.87 4.14 15.27
N PHE A 187 11.28 3.12 14.50
CA PHE A 187 12.66 3.03 14.00
C PHE A 187 13.05 4.27 13.19
N TYR A 188 12.19 4.73 12.27
CA TYR A 188 12.44 5.91 11.46
C TYR A 188 12.53 7.18 12.31
N ALA A 189 11.68 7.33 13.33
CA ALA A 189 11.72 8.48 14.23
C ALA A 189 13.03 8.53 15.02
N VAL A 190 13.51 7.39 15.54
CA VAL A 190 14.83 7.28 16.18
C VAL A 190 15.93 7.64 15.19
N TRP A 191 15.89 7.07 13.98
CA TRP A 191 16.87 7.32 12.92
C TRP A 191 16.97 8.82 12.60
N ILE A 192 15.84 9.53 12.40
CA ILE A 192 15.82 10.96 12.11
C ILE A 192 16.45 11.77 13.23
N VAL A 193 16.08 11.53 14.48
CA VAL A 193 16.63 12.24 15.64
C VAL A 193 18.15 12.04 15.72
N VAL A 194 18.62 10.80 15.59
CA VAL A 194 20.06 10.47 15.62
C VAL A 194 20.80 11.13 14.46
N TYR A 195 20.25 11.01 13.25
CA TYR A 195 20.87 11.58 12.06
C TYR A 195 20.95 13.14 12.15
N THR A 196 19.87 13.79 12.60
CA THR A 196 19.81 15.24 12.80
C THR A 196 20.80 15.70 13.86
N LEU A 197 20.88 14.99 14.99
CA LEU A 197 21.85 15.28 16.05
C LEU A 197 23.29 15.19 15.56
N ILE A 198 23.65 14.11 14.87
CA ILE A 198 25.00 13.92 14.33
C ILE A 198 25.34 15.01 13.30
N ARG A 199 24.39 15.32 12.44
CA ARG A 199 24.59 16.19 11.27
C ARG A 199 24.58 17.67 11.61
N TYR A 200 23.64 18.11 12.44
CA TYR A 200 23.36 19.53 12.72
C TYR A 200 23.65 19.93 14.14
N LYS A 201 23.99 18.99 15.04
CA LYS A 201 24.26 19.19 16.47
C LYS A 201 23.08 19.85 17.23
N LYS A 202 21.88 19.78 16.66
CA LYS A 202 20.63 20.31 17.21
C LYS A 202 19.51 19.37 16.82
N ILE A 203 18.51 19.22 17.70
CA ILE A 203 17.31 18.43 17.43
C ILE A 203 16.11 19.36 17.47
N PRO A 204 15.35 19.49 16.37
CA PRO A 204 14.08 20.22 16.38
C PRO A 204 13.06 19.60 17.32
N LEU A 205 12.30 20.42 18.01
CA LEU A 205 11.29 19.94 18.96
C LEU A 205 10.22 19.04 18.29
N ILE A 206 9.89 19.32 17.02
CA ILE A 206 8.95 18.51 16.25
C ILE A 206 9.43 17.05 16.08
N GLU A 207 10.73 16.82 15.92
CA GLU A 207 11.29 15.47 15.80
C GLU A 207 11.22 14.71 17.14
N LEU A 208 11.52 15.40 18.24
CA LEU A 208 11.38 14.83 19.60
C LEU A 208 9.93 14.51 19.94
N ASN A 209 9.01 15.44 19.64
CA ASN A 209 7.58 15.23 19.89
C ASN A 209 7.04 14.05 19.07
N PHE A 210 7.44 13.93 17.79
CA PHE A 210 7.06 12.80 16.97
C PHE A 210 7.62 11.47 17.51
N LEU A 211 8.89 11.46 17.92
CA LEU A 211 9.52 10.26 18.48
C LEU A 211 8.76 9.79 19.75
N TRP A 212 8.54 10.69 20.72
CA TRP A 212 7.83 10.32 21.94
C TRP A 212 6.38 9.93 21.68
N ALA A 213 5.70 10.63 20.79
CA ALA A 213 4.34 10.30 20.38
C ALA A 213 4.27 8.93 19.67
N SER A 214 5.25 8.61 18.83
CA SER A 214 5.33 7.32 18.16
C SER A 214 5.61 6.18 19.14
N ILE A 215 6.49 6.39 20.12
CA ILE A 215 6.74 5.40 21.18
C ILE A 215 5.47 5.20 22.01
N ALA A 216 4.80 6.27 22.44
CA ALA A 216 3.57 6.18 23.20
C ALA A 216 2.47 5.44 22.43
N GLY A 217 2.27 5.77 21.15
CA GLY A 217 1.30 5.08 20.29
C GLY A 217 1.63 3.59 20.09
N ALA A 218 2.91 3.25 19.90
CA ALA A 218 3.36 1.87 19.80
C ALA A 218 3.12 1.10 21.11
N LEU A 219 3.37 1.71 22.26
CA LEU A 219 3.07 1.10 23.58
C LEU A 219 1.56 0.88 23.74
N ILE A 220 0.71 1.86 23.34
CA ILE A 220 -0.75 1.70 23.37
C ILE A 220 -1.17 0.52 22.48
N MET A 221 -0.65 0.42 21.28
CA MET A 221 -0.97 -0.70 20.36
C MET A 221 -0.54 -2.03 20.97
N LEU A 222 0.73 -2.16 21.34
CA LEU A 222 1.33 -3.42 21.76
C LEU A 222 0.93 -3.87 23.17
N SER A 223 0.35 -2.98 23.99
CA SER A 223 -0.22 -3.35 25.29
C SER A 223 -1.52 -4.14 25.22
N ASN A 224 -2.12 -4.30 24.02
CA ASN A 224 -3.31 -5.13 23.85
C ASN A 224 -2.98 -6.61 24.10
N GLY A 225 -3.81 -7.29 24.92
CA GLY A 225 -3.60 -8.69 25.31
C GLY A 225 -3.52 -9.70 24.15
N ALA A 226 -3.98 -9.33 22.95
CA ALA A 226 -3.81 -10.17 21.75
C ALA A 226 -2.34 -10.41 21.38
N TYR A 227 -1.44 -9.47 21.68
CA TYR A 227 -0.01 -9.64 21.33
C TYR A 227 0.71 -10.57 22.31
N SER A 228 0.34 -10.61 23.60
CA SER A 228 0.87 -11.58 24.52
C SER A 228 0.45 -13.01 24.13
N ARG A 229 -0.82 -13.20 23.74
CA ARG A 229 -1.29 -14.52 23.23
C ARG A 229 -0.60 -14.97 21.94
N ALA A 230 -0.29 -14.03 21.05
CA ALA A 230 0.48 -14.34 19.84
C ALA A 230 1.95 -14.72 20.19
N ALA A 231 2.53 -14.09 21.21
CA ALA A 231 3.90 -14.36 21.64
C ALA A 231 4.04 -15.70 22.38
N ASP A 232 3.06 -16.11 23.17
CA ASP A 232 3.05 -17.39 23.89
C ASP A 232 2.45 -18.57 23.09
N GLY A 233 2.03 -18.32 21.82
CA GLY A 233 1.49 -19.33 20.93
C GLY A 233 0.05 -19.75 21.21
N SER A 234 -0.65 -19.06 22.12
CA SER A 234 -2.05 -19.38 22.47
C SER A 234 -3.11 -18.75 21.55
N ASP A 235 -2.73 -17.91 20.59
CA ASP A 235 -3.64 -17.26 19.63
C ASP A 235 -4.30 -18.26 18.67
N GLY A 236 -3.58 -19.33 18.29
CA GLY A 236 -4.04 -20.37 17.38
C GLY A 236 -4.15 -19.96 15.91
N TYR A 237 -3.86 -18.68 15.58
CA TYR A 237 -3.87 -18.15 14.20
C TYR A 237 -2.61 -17.36 13.88
N LYS A 238 -2.17 -16.50 14.78
CA LYS A 238 -0.94 -15.71 14.63
C LYS A 238 0.23 -16.46 15.27
N GLU A 239 1.30 -16.59 14.52
CA GLU A 239 2.55 -17.20 14.98
C GLU A 239 3.68 -16.20 14.84
N ILE A 240 4.64 -16.26 15.78
CA ILE A 240 5.86 -15.47 15.72
C ILE A 240 7.02 -16.40 15.48
N HIS A 241 7.70 -16.24 14.34
CA HIS A 241 8.94 -16.97 14.06
C HIS A 241 10.08 -16.43 14.92
N THR A 242 10.51 -17.21 15.89
CA THR A 242 11.62 -16.88 16.79
C THR A 242 12.97 -17.46 16.34
N THR A 243 12.95 -18.37 15.34
CA THR A 243 14.15 -19.02 14.84
C THR A 243 14.71 -18.33 13.60
N VAL A 244 16.03 -18.22 13.51
CA VAL A 244 16.71 -17.64 12.33
C VAL A 244 16.36 -18.41 11.06
N SER A 245 16.23 -19.74 11.13
CA SER A 245 15.83 -20.57 9.99
C SER A 245 14.40 -20.28 9.51
N GLY A 246 13.45 -20.06 10.44
CA GLY A 246 12.08 -19.64 10.11
C GLY A 246 12.05 -18.28 9.42
N MET A 247 12.76 -17.29 9.97
CA MET A 247 12.90 -15.96 9.37
C MET A 247 13.56 -16.00 7.99
N ALA A 248 14.61 -16.82 7.81
CA ALA A 248 15.28 -16.99 6.53
C ALA A 248 14.34 -17.61 5.48
N ARG A 249 13.56 -18.63 5.86
CA ARG A 249 12.55 -19.23 4.99
C ARG A 249 11.49 -18.20 4.59
N GLN A 250 10.97 -17.42 5.55
CA GLN A 250 9.99 -16.36 5.29
C GLN A 250 10.54 -15.30 4.33
N PHE A 251 11.80 -14.91 4.51
CA PHE A 251 12.50 -13.99 3.62
C PHE A 251 12.56 -14.50 2.18
N ILE A 252 12.99 -15.75 1.99
CA ILE A 252 13.15 -16.35 0.67
C ILE A 252 11.80 -16.63 0.01
N SER A 253 10.81 -17.15 0.74
CA SER A 253 9.54 -17.61 0.16
C SER A 253 8.55 -16.48 -0.11
N ASN A 254 8.55 -15.41 0.69
CA ASN A 254 7.47 -14.43 0.67
C ASN A 254 7.95 -12.98 0.51
N ILE A 255 8.97 -12.55 1.28
CA ILE A 255 9.32 -11.12 1.37
C ILE A 255 9.73 -10.56 0.01
N TRP A 256 10.70 -11.18 -0.67
CA TRP A 256 11.21 -10.67 -1.93
C TRP A 256 10.22 -10.75 -3.07
N TYR A 257 9.36 -11.76 -3.05
CA TYR A 257 8.30 -11.86 -4.05
C TYR A 257 7.40 -10.61 -4.02
N HIS A 258 6.85 -10.29 -2.84
CA HIS A 258 5.97 -9.14 -2.68
C HIS A 258 6.70 -7.79 -2.78
N LEU A 259 7.96 -7.74 -2.34
CA LEU A 259 8.73 -6.50 -2.35
C LEU A 259 9.18 -6.10 -3.76
N SER A 260 9.43 -7.08 -4.63
CA SER A 260 10.03 -6.85 -5.94
C SER A 260 9.26 -7.51 -7.08
N ILE A 261 9.25 -8.83 -7.19
CA ILE A 261 8.75 -9.57 -8.36
C ILE A 261 7.28 -9.22 -8.67
N ASN A 262 6.44 -9.15 -7.65
CA ASN A 262 5.02 -8.82 -7.79
C ASN A 262 4.79 -7.41 -8.37
N ASN A 263 5.73 -6.47 -8.16
CA ASN A 263 5.63 -5.07 -8.57
C ASN A 263 6.16 -4.82 -10.00
N TRP A 264 5.98 -5.77 -10.92
CA TRP A 264 6.63 -5.78 -12.23
C TRP A 264 6.41 -4.51 -13.06
N VAL A 265 5.21 -3.91 -13.07
CA VAL A 265 4.93 -2.64 -13.79
C VAL A 265 5.77 -1.50 -13.22
N LEU A 266 5.75 -1.34 -11.90
CA LEU A 266 6.53 -0.31 -11.21
C LEU A 266 8.03 -0.49 -11.45
N ASN A 267 8.53 -1.74 -11.40
CA ASN A 267 9.94 -2.04 -11.63
C ASN A 267 10.36 -1.73 -13.08
N ILE A 268 9.54 -2.07 -14.07
CA ILE A 268 9.84 -1.72 -15.48
C ILE A 268 9.94 -0.20 -15.65
N LEU A 269 8.98 0.56 -15.11
CA LEU A 269 9.02 2.01 -15.16
C LEU A 269 10.24 2.58 -14.43
N LEU A 270 10.59 2.03 -13.27
CA LEU A 270 11.78 2.41 -12.52
C LEU A 270 13.05 2.14 -13.34
N ILE A 271 13.16 0.96 -13.98
CA ILE A 271 14.27 0.59 -14.85
C ILE A 271 14.40 1.54 -16.03
N ILE A 272 13.31 1.86 -16.71
CA ILE A 272 13.32 2.82 -17.84
C ILE A 272 13.91 4.16 -17.37
N VAL A 273 13.46 4.67 -16.23
CA VAL A 273 13.94 5.94 -15.67
C VAL A 273 15.41 5.87 -15.26
N LEU A 274 15.86 4.75 -14.68
CA LEU A 274 17.26 4.54 -14.32
C LEU A 274 18.17 4.41 -15.55
N LEU A 275 17.71 3.74 -16.61
CA LEU A 275 18.45 3.66 -17.89
C LEU A 275 18.58 5.03 -18.56
N ILE A 276 17.53 5.86 -18.53
CA ILE A 276 17.58 7.26 -18.98
C ILE A 276 18.60 8.05 -18.13
N LEU A 277 18.59 7.84 -16.82
CA LEU A 277 19.54 8.51 -15.92
C LEU A 277 20.99 8.13 -16.22
N ILE A 278 21.29 6.84 -16.45
CA ILE A 278 22.60 6.34 -16.87
C ILE A 278 23.00 6.97 -18.20
N GLN A 279 22.13 6.97 -19.20
CA GLN A 279 22.39 7.58 -20.50
C GLN A 279 22.71 9.07 -20.39
N LYS A 280 21.91 9.82 -19.61
CA LYS A 280 22.10 11.27 -19.41
C LYS A 280 23.34 11.62 -18.63
N SER A 281 23.85 10.71 -17.77
CA SER A 281 25.11 10.91 -17.03
C SER A 281 26.35 10.88 -17.94
N GLY A 282 26.25 10.29 -19.12
CA GLY A 282 27.34 10.15 -20.09
C GLY A 282 28.53 9.28 -19.64
N ARG A 283 28.44 8.66 -18.46
CA ARG A 283 29.53 7.85 -17.88
C ARG A 283 29.53 6.44 -18.49
N LYS A 284 30.58 6.11 -19.21
CA LYS A 284 30.80 4.75 -19.75
C LYS A 284 31.82 4.02 -18.89
N THR A 285 31.39 3.41 -17.81
CA THR A 285 32.20 2.61 -16.91
C THR A 285 31.74 1.16 -16.88
N PHE A 286 32.58 0.23 -16.45
CA PHE A 286 32.18 -1.17 -16.25
C PHE A 286 30.90 -1.27 -15.39
N ALA A 287 30.80 -0.48 -14.32
CA ALA A 287 29.61 -0.45 -13.47
C ALA A 287 28.34 0.03 -14.18
N THR A 288 28.43 0.95 -15.16
CA THR A 288 27.24 1.38 -15.94
C THR A 288 26.80 0.29 -16.92
N ILE A 289 27.72 -0.50 -17.46
CA ILE A 289 27.42 -1.65 -18.32
C ILE A 289 26.76 -2.75 -17.48
N GLU A 290 27.36 -3.08 -16.34
CA GLU A 290 26.82 -4.10 -15.40
C GLU A 290 25.39 -3.72 -14.96
N MET A 291 25.15 -2.49 -14.47
CA MET A 291 23.81 -2.01 -14.11
C MET A 291 22.82 -2.15 -15.26
N THR A 292 23.22 -1.80 -16.49
CA THR A 292 22.35 -1.90 -17.66
C THR A 292 21.97 -3.35 -17.96
N VAL A 293 22.93 -4.27 -17.88
CA VAL A 293 22.69 -5.72 -18.08
C VAL A 293 21.74 -6.25 -17.01
N VAL A 294 21.97 -5.90 -15.73
CA VAL A 294 21.09 -6.32 -14.62
C VAL A 294 19.67 -5.79 -14.82
N PHE A 295 19.51 -4.51 -15.14
CA PHE A 295 18.18 -3.91 -15.35
C PHE A 295 17.44 -4.52 -16.56
N CYS A 296 18.11 -4.72 -17.68
CA CYS A 296 17.50 -5.37 -18.84
C CYS A 296 17.14 -6.84 -18.53
N GLY A 297 18.05 -7.59 -17.92
CA GLY A 297 17.83 -8.98 -17.55
C GLY A 297 16.68 -9.14 -16.54
N TYR A 298 16.63 -8.27 -15.52
CA TYR A 298 15.55 -8.26 -14.55
C TYR A 298 14.19 -7.90 -15.17
N SER A 299 14.16 -6.97 -16.14
CA SER A 299 12.92 -6.62 -16.85
C SER A 299 12.37 -7.82 -17.62
N VAL A 300 13.23 -8.51 -18.39
CA VAL A 300 12.86 -9.71 -19.15
C VAL A 300 12.34 -10.80 -18.18
N TYR A 301 13.08 -11.05 -17.10
CA TYR A 301 12.69 -12.04 -16.10
C TYR A 301 11.34 -11.73 -15.45
N SER A 302 11.10 -10.47 -15.05
CA SER A 302 9.85 -10.06 -14.40
C SER A 302 8.64 -10.22 -15.32
N VAL A 303 8.77 -9.85 -16.60
CA VAL A 303 7.72 -10.03 -17.60
C VAL A 303 7.48 -11.51 -17.87
N PHE A 304 8.56 -12.28 -18.05
CA PHE A 304 8.46 -13.72 -18.33
C PHE A 304 7.82 -14.47 -17.14
N HIS A 305 8.23 -14.17 -15.92
CA HIS A 305 7.62 -14.72 -14.70
C HIS A 305 6.12 -14.40 -14.57
N LYS A 306 5.69 -13.21 -15.03
CA LYS A 306 4.28 -12.82 -14.99
C LYS A 306 3.43 -13.51 -16.05
N ILE A 307 3.96 -13.69 -17.26
CA ILE A 307 3.22 -14.27 -18.40
C ILE A 307 3.23 -15.81 -18.35
N TYR A 308 4.35 -16.39 -17.94
CA TYR A 308 4.57 -17.83 -17.93
C TYR A 308 5.04 -18.34 -16.55
N PRO A 309 4.23 -18.17 -15.49
CA PRO A 309 4.64 -18.59 -14.15
C PRO A 309 4.95 -20.09 -14.08
N GLN A 310 4.24 -20.92 -14.85
CA GLN A 310 4.44 -22.38 -14.91
C GLN A 310 5.74 -22.81 -15.62
N TRP A 311 6.37 -21.95 -16.41
CA TRP A 311 7.61 -22.28 -17.12
C TRP A 311 8.87 -21.91 -16.34
N VAL A 312 8.71 -21.08 -15.33
CA VAL A 312 9.80 -20.64 -14.48
C VAL A 312 9.88 -21.59 -13.29
N PHE A 313 10.59 -22.71 -13.46
CA PHE A 313 10.92 -23.64 -12.36
C PHE A 313 9.74 -24.36 -11.70
N ASP A 314 8.85 -24.92 -12.53
CA ASP A 314 7.64 -25.66 -12.08
C ASP A 314 7.98 -26.94 -11.29
N SER A 315 9.22 -27.44 -11.41
CA SER A 315 9.66 -28.68 -10.77
C SER A 315 10.20 -28.51 -9.34
N ASP A 316 10.65 -27.33 -8.96
CA ASP A 316 11.24 -27.07 -7.62
C ASP A 316 10.96 -25.64 -7.14
N GLN A 317 9.96 -25.51 -6.25
CA GLN A 317 9.58 -24.24 -5.66
C GLN A 317 10.70 -23.60 -4.83
N ASN A 318 11.55 -24.39 -4.19
CA ASN A 318 12.67 -23.88 -3.38
C ASN A 318 13.73 -23.21 -4.28
N LEU A 319 14.03 -23.84 -5.40
CA LEU A 319 14.98 -23.30 -6.39
C LEU A 319 14.41 -22.00 -7.01
N ASN A 320 13.14 -21.98 -7.36
CA ASN A 320 12.46 -20.80 -7.88
C ASN A 320 12.51 -19.63 -6.88
N ASN A 321 12.19 -19.90 -5.60
CA ASN A 321 12.23 -18.90 -4.54
C ASN A 321 13.67 -18.38 -4.31
N ALA A 322 14.68 -19.24 -4.36
CA ALA A 322 16.08 -18.84 -4.21
C ALA A 322 16.54 -17.94 -5.37
N ILE A 323 16.18 -18.28 -6.61
CA ILE A 323 16.48 -17.46 -7.80
C ILE A 323 15.77 -16.11 -7.73
N ASN A 324 14.47 -16.10 -7.41
CA ASN A 324 13.70 -14.87 -7.22
C ASN A 324 14.36 -13.96 -6.19
N THR A 325 14.78 -14.51 -5.06
CA THR A 325 15.46 -13.79 -3.98
C THR A 325 16.78 -13.20 -4.46
N MET A 326 17.61 -13.98 -5.12
CA MET A 326 18.91 -13.53 -5.64
C MET A 326 18.73 -12.39 -6.66
N LEU A 327 17.84 -12.55 -7.63
CA LEU A 327 17.57 -11.53 -8.64
C LEU A 327 16.98 -10.26 -8.03
N ALA A 328 16.10 -10.38 -7.04
CA ALA A 328 15.52 -9.23 -6.36
C ALA A 328 16.57 -8.47 -5.53
N ILE A 329 17.48 -9.16 -4.83
CA ILE A 329 18.60 -8.55 -4.10
C ILE A 329 19.54 -7.84 -5.07
N LEU A 330 19.90 -8.50 -6.17
CA LEU A 330 20.76 -7.92 -7.19
C LEU A 330 20.15 -6.66 -7.81
N PHE A 331 18.87 -6.71 -8.15
CA PHE A 331 18.12 -5.55 -8.63
C PHE A 331 18.09 -4.42 -7.60
N PHE A 332 17.75 -4.72 -6.34
CA PHE A 332 17.69 -3.75 -5.25
C PHE A 332 19.04 -3.06 -5.04
N ALA A 333 20.13 -3.80 -5.01
CA ALA A 333 21.48 -3.26 -4.86
C ALA A 333 21.88 -2.37 -6.04
N ASN A 334 21.54 -2.77 -7.27
CA ASN A 334 21.83 -1.99 -8.47
C ASN A 334 21.03 -0.69 -8.57
N VAL A 335 19.78 -0.66 -8.09
CA VAL A 335 19.01 0.59 -7.97
C VAL A 335 19.71 1.57 -7.03
N LEU A 336 20.15 1.12 -5.85
CA LEU A 336 20.90 1.97 -4.90
C LEU A 336 22.22 2.47 -5.51
N LEU A 337 22.96 1.58 -6.15
CA LEU A 337 24.24 1.92 -6.79
C LEU A 337 24.05 2.94 -7.92
N CYS A 338 23.01 2.78 -8.73
CA CYS A 338 22.68 3.69 -9.82
C CYS A 338 22.32 5.08 -9.30
N ILE A 339 21.48 5.18 -8.26
CA ILE A 339 21.13 6.45 -7.62
C ILE A 339 22.41 7.11 -7.04
N TRP A 340 23.19 6.34 -6.28
CA TRP A 340 24.41 6.86 -5.64
C TRP A 340 25.43 7.43 -6.63
N LYS A 341 25.56 6.81 -7.82
CA LYS A 341 26.53 7.22 -8.83
C LYS A 341 26.04 8.35 -9.76
N ASN A 342 24.73 8.42 -10.03
CA ASN A 342 24.20 9.26 -11.11
C ASN A 342 23.29 10.40 -10.62
N VAL A 343 22.86 10.42 -9.35
CA VAL A 343 22.09 11.51 -8.75
C VAL A 343 22.99 12.39 -7.89
N ASP A 344 22.72 13.68 -7.83
CA ASP A 344 23.43 14.61 -6.97
C ASP A 344 23.34 14.15 -5.50
N ARG A 345 24.48 14.22 -4.79
CA ARG A 345 24.63 13.61 -3.45
C ARG A 345 23.50 13.95 -2.47
N LYS A 346 22.98 15.17 -2.51
CA LYS A 346 21.92 15.62 -1.58
C LYS A 346 20.60 14.90 -1.85
N GLU A 347 20.14 14.89 -3.10
CA GLU A 347 18.92 14.21 -3.49
C GLU A 347 19.08 12.70 -3.48
N GLY A 348 20.26 12.20 -3.89
CA GLY A 348 20.59 10.79 -3.91
C GLY A 348 20.50 10.12 -2.53
N ILE A 349 20.98 10.80 -1.46
CA ILE A 349 20.84 10.29 -0.08
C ILE A 349 19.37 10.13 0.30
N SER A 350 18.54 11.14 0.04
CA SER A 350 17.09 11.09 0.33
C SER A 350 16.43 9.93 -0.43
N MET A 351 16.74 9.76 -1.71
CA MET A 351 16.22 8.68 -2.55
C MET A 351 16.68 7.29 -2.08
N CYS A 352 17.97 7.13 -1.72
CA CYS A 352 18.49 5.88 -1.18
C CYS A 352 17.82 5.51 0.16
N ILE A 353 17.65 6.48 1.06
CA ILE A 353 16.96 6.25 2.33
C ILE A 353 15.50 5.85 2.10
N LEU A 354 14.79 6.52 1.19
CA LEU A 354 13.42 6.15 0.84
C LEU A 354 13.32 4.72 0.29
N TYR A 355 14.26 4.33 -0.58
CA TYR A 355 14.29 2.98 -1.15
C TYR A 355 14.65 1.92 -0.10
N LEU A 356 15.63 2.19 0.77
CA LEU A 356 15.96 1.34 1.91
C LEU A 356 14.77 1.22 2.88
N SER A 357 14.00 2.29 3.09
CA SER A 357 12.79 2.28 3.90
C SER A 357 11.73 1.32 3.35
N SER A 358 11.67 1.10 2.02
CA SER A 358 10.75 0.12 1.43
C SER A 358 11.06 -1.33 1.86
N GLY A 359 12.33 -1.64 2.08
CA GLY A 359 12.74 -2.92 2.67
C GLY A 359 12.59 -2.94 4.20
N ALA A 360 12.95 -1.84 4.87
CA ALA A 360 12.93 -1.76 6.32
C ALA A 360 11.51 -1.94 6.92
N VAL A 361 10.47 -1.42 6.25
CA VAL A 361 9.07 -1.61 6.69
C VAL A 361 8.59 -3.06 6.56
N ALA A 362 9.25 -3.85 5.73
CA ALA A 362 8.99 -5.29 5.60
C ALA A 362 9.78 -6.14 6.62
N ALA A 363 10.79 -5.58 7.30
CA ALA A 363 11.63 -6.34 8.22
C ALA A 363 10.85 -7.00 9.38
N PRO A 364 9.86 -6.36 10.04
CA PRO A 364 9.06 -7.01 11.07
C PRO A 364 8.27 -8.24 10.57
N LEU A 365 7.98 -8.30 9.26
CA LEU A 365 7.25 -9.41 8.65
C LEU A 365 8.08 -10.70 8.59
N LEU A 366 9.40 -10.64 8.79
CA LEU A 366 10.26 -11.82 8.94
C LEU A 366 9.82 -12.70 10.11
N ALA A 367 9.35 -12.08 11.19
CA ALA A 367 8.91 -12.77 12.38
C ALA A 367 7.40 -13.08 12.39
N ALA A 368 6.60 -12.53 11.47
CA ALA A 368 5.15 -12.62 11.51
C ALA A 368 4.62 -13.70 10.56
N ASN A 369 3.63 -14.47 11.00
CA ASN A 369 2.86 -15.43 10.19
C ASN A 369 1.39 -15.44 10.66
N PRO A 370 0.39 -15.42 9.75
CA PRO A 370 0.50 -15.29 8.30
C PRO A 370 0.72 -13.84 7.83
N ILE A 371 1.40 -13.69 6.71
CA ILE A 371 1.52 -12.40 6.01
C ILE A 371 0.77 -12.43 4.68
N GLY A 372 0.31 -11.26 4.25
CA GLY A 372 -0.38 -11.11 2.97
C GLY A 372 0.16 -9.90 2.19
N ALA A 373 -0.23 -9.78 0.91
CA ALA A 373 0.22 -8.71 0.03
C ALA A 373 -0.02 -7.30 0.62
N ARG A 374 -1.11 -7.10 1.37
CA ARG A 374 -1.44 -5.83 2.05
C ARG A 374 -0.32 -5.28 2.95
N CYS A 375 0.45 -6.17 3.57
CA CYS A 375 1.57 -5.78 4.44
C CYS A 375 2.68 -5.06 3.67
N PHE A 376 2.76 -5.23 2.36
CA PHE A 376 3.74 -4.62 1.46
C PHE A 376 3.22 -3.36 0.75
N TYR A 377 2.00 -2.91 1.06
CA TYR A 377 1.43 -1.70 0.48
C TYR A 377 2.32 -0.47 0.71
N VAL A 378 2.84 -0.30 1.92
CA VAL A 378 3.78 0.78 2.26
C VAL A 378 5.07 0.70 1.46
N SER A 379 5.62 -0.52 1.32
CA SER A 379 6.83 -0.76 0.52
C SER A 379 6.62 -0.34 -0.94
N TYR A 380 5.47 -0.70 -1.51
CA TYR A 380 5.07 -0.28 -2.85
C TYR A 380 5.00 1.24 -2.99
N ILE A 381 4.37 1.93 -2.04
CA ILE A 381 4.25 3.41 -2.07
C ILE A 381 5.62 4.08 -1.96
N PHE A 382 6.55 3.55 -1.15
CA PHE A 382 7.92 4.10 -1.08
C PHE A 382 8.69 3.92 -2.39
N GLN A 383 8.55 2.77 -3.05
CA GLN A 383 9.14 2.53 -4.37
C GLN A 383 8.49 3.42 -5.45
N ALA A 384 7.17 3.61 -5.40
CA ALA A 384 6.45 4.53 -6.29
C ALA A 384 6.91 5.99 -6.10
N LEU A 385 7.09 6.43 -4.84
CA LEU A 385 7.64 7.74 -4.54
C LEU A 385 9.09 7.89 -5.02
N LEU A 386 9.91 6.85 -4.92
CA LEU A 386 11.26 6.84 -5.49
C LEU A 386 11.22 7.10 -6.99
N LEU A 387 10.37 6.36 -7.72
CA LEU A 387 10.20 6.56 -9.17
C LEU A 387 9.81 8.01 -9.49
N LEU A 388 8.84 8.56 -8.76
CA LEU A 388 8.38 9.94 -8.96
C LEU A 388 9.46 10.97 -8.60
N LYS A 389 10.27 10.75 -7.56
CA LYS A 389 11.43 11.59 -7.23
C LYS A 389 12.51 11.55 -8.30
N LEU A 390 12.77 10.39 -8.89
CA LEU A 390 13.68 10.26 -10.03
C LEU A 390 13.15 10.99 -11.27
N LEU A 391 11.85 10.88 -11.57
CA LEU A 391 11.21 11.65 -12.64
C LEU A 391 11.29 13.16 -12.37
N ARG A 392 11.02 13.61 -11.15
CA ARG A 392 11.20 15.01 -10.73
C ARG A 392 12.64 15.46 -10.92
N TYR A 393 13.62 14.65 -10.53
CA TYR A 393 15.05 14.95 -10.71
C TYR A 393 15.41 15.12 -12.19
N LEU A 394 14.98 14.17 -13.04
CA LEU A 394 15.23 14.22 -14.49
C LEU A 394 14.60 15.45 -15.15
N THR A 395 13.32 15.70 -14.86
CA THR A 395 12.58 16.84 -15.45
C THR A 395 13.06 18.19 -14.92
N GLY A 396 13.60 18.24 -13.69
CA GLY A 396 14.18 19.42 -13.11
C GLY A 396 15.58 19.77 -13.66
N ARG A 397 16.39 18.73 -13.93
CA ARG A 397 17.79 18.90 -14.36
C ARG A 397 17.94 19.01 -15.88
N TYR A 398 17.13 18.30 -16.62
CA TYR A 398 17.20 18.26 -18.08
C TYR A 398 15.93 18.90 -18.67
N ARG A 399 16.11 19.71 -19.71
CA ARG A 399 14.97 20.23 -20.49
C ARG A 399 14.35 19.04 -21.22
N THR A 400 13.23 18.56 -20.74
CA THR A 400 12.48 17.45 -21.34
C THR A 400 11.18 17.97 -21.92
N GLU A 401 10.86 17.54 -23.15
CA GLU A 401 9.53 17.76 -23.72
C GLU A 401 8.54 16.85 -22.98
N LEU A 402 7.55 17.44 -22.34
CA LEU A 402 6.58 16.70 -21.49
C LEU A 402 5.22 16.51 -22.13
N PHE A 403 5.01 17.02 -23.34
CA PHE A 403 3.70 16.89 -24.00
C PHE A 403 3.31 15.42 -24.18
N TYR A 404 4.19 14.62 -24.82
CA TYR A 404 3.93 13.19 -25.03
C TYR A 404 3.88 12.38 -23.73
N PRO A 405 4.80 12.53 -22.76
CA PRO A 405 4.69 11.87 -21.47
C PRO A 405 3.36 12.15 -20.74
N ILE A 406 2.90 13.40 -20.71
CA ILE A 406 1.62 13.79 -20.11
C ILE A 406 0.47 13.12 -20.84
N LEU A 407 0.47 13.18 -22.18
CA LEU A 407 -0.58 12.59 -23.01
C LEU A 407 -0.66 11.07 -22.83
N ILE A 408 0.46 10.37 -22.92
CA ILE A 408 0.53 8.91 -22.75
C ILE A 408 0.08 8.50 -21.34
N THR A 409 0.61 9.15 -20.30
CA THR A 409 0.22 8.85 -18.92
C THR A 409 -1.25 9.17 -18.67
N GLY A 410 -1.76 10.27 -19.21
CA GLY A 410 -3.17 10.64 -19.12
C GLY A 410 -4.08 9.61 -19.81
N MET A 411 -3.73 9.18 -21.04
CA MET A 411 -4.46 8.12 -21.74
C MET A 411 -4.43 6.80 -20.96
N ALA A 412 -3.28 6.40 -20.42
CA ALA A 412 -3.16 5.18 -19.61
C ALA A 412 -4.05 5.24 -18.37
N VAL A 413 -4.08 6.38 -17.66
CA VAL A 413 -4.98 6.60 -16.52
C VAL A 413 -6.45 6.48 -16.95
N CYS A 414 -6.84 7.13 -18.05
CA CYS A 414 -8.22 7.06 -18.56
C CYS A 414 -8.61 5.62 -18.91
N VAL A 415 -7.75 4.87 -19.60
CA VAL A 415 -8.00 3.46 -19.95
C VAL A 415 -8.18 2.61 -18.69
N LEU A 416 -7.28 2.74 -17.71
CA LEU A 416 -7.40 2.01 -16.43
C LEU A 416 -8.69 2.39 -15.69
N CYS A 417 -9.05 3.68 -15.62
CA CYS A 417 -10.31 4.12 -15.02
C CYS A 417 -11.52 3.44 -15.68
N VAL A 418 -11.55 3.39 -17.02
CA VAL A 418 -12.63 2.73 -17.76
C VAL A 418 -12.67 1.23 -17.48
N ILE A 419 -11.52 0.56 -17.46
CA ILE A 419 -11.41 -0.87 -17.15
C ILE A 419 -11.98 -1.14 -15.75
N TYR A 420 -11.53 -0.41 -14.74
CA TYR A 420 -12.03 -0.59 -13.36
C TYR A 420 -13.51 -0.27 -13.21
N VAL A 421 -14.00 0.79 -13.84
CA VAL A 421 -15.44 1.12 -13.81
C VAL A 421 -16.27 -0.01 -14.41
N ARG A 422 -15.89 -0.54 -15.58
CA ARG A 422 -16.58 -1.67 -16.21
C ARG A 422 -16.53 -2.94 -15.36
N MET A 423 -15.35 -3.26 -14.83
CA MET A 423 -15.15 -4.43 -13.99
C MET A 423 -15.99 -4.36 -12.72
N PHE A 424 -15.97 -3.23 -11.99
CA PHE A 424 -16.76 -3.06 -10.78
C PHE A 424 -18.26 -2.87 -11.05
N LEU A 425 -18.64 -2.46 -12.27
CA LEU A 425 -20.04 -2.51 -12.72
C LEU A 425 -20.52 -3.96 -12.78
N ALA A 426 -19.77 -4.85 -13.44
CA ALA A 426 -20.12 -6.26 -13.55
C ALA A 426 -20.15 -6.95 -12.17
N ILE A 427 -19.13 -6.71 -11.33
CA ILE A 427 -19.11 -7.22 -9.95
C ILE A 427 -20.35 -6.75 -9.18
N GLY A 428 -20.68 -5.45 -9.27
CA GLY A 428 -21.82 -4.87 -8.59
C GLY A 428 -23.15 -5.44 -9.05
N GLN A 429 -23.35 -5.65 -10.36
CA GLN A 429 -24.58 -6.23 -10.92
C GLN A 429 -24.83 -7.64 -10.37
N VAL A 430 -23.79 -8.49 -10.37
CA VAL A 430 -23.91 -9.86 -9.83
C VAL A 430 -24.09 -9.84 -8.31
N ASN A 431 -23.45 -8.90 -7.60
CA ASN A 431 -23.62 -8.77 -6.15
C ASN A 431 -25.02 -8.25 -5.77
N ASP A 432 -25.58 -7.32 -6.54
CA ASP A 432 -26.96 -6.82 -6.37
C ASP A 432 -27.97 -7.96 -6.64
N TYR A 433 -27.71 -8.81 -7.66
CA TYR A 433 -28.50 -10.00 -7.95
C TYR A 433 -28.42 -11.05 -6.81
N ARG A 434 -27.23 -11.26 -6.21
CA ARG A 434 -27.10 -12.11 -5.00
C ARG A 434 -28.00 -11.62 -3.86
N ALA A 435 -28.04 -10.31 -3.63
CA ALA A 435 -28.88 -9.72 -2.59
C ALA A 435 -30.36 -9.99 -2.83
N GLN A 436 -30.80 -9.89 -4.10
CA GLN A 436 -32.20 -10.23 -4.49
C GLN A 436 -32.50 -11.71 -4.27
N LEU A 437 -31.59 -12.63 -4.66
CA LEU A 437 -31.77 -14.05 -4.45
C LEU A 437 -31.85 -14.42 -2.96
N ILE A 438 -31.03 -13.79 -2.11
CA ILE A 438 -31.10 -13.98 -0.66
C ILE A 438 -32.44 -13.51 -0.13
N GLN A 439 -32.88 -12.32 -0.51
CA GLN A 439 -34.15 -11.77 -0.04
C GLN A 439 -35.34 -12.67 -0.48
N THR A 440 -35.40 -13.02 -1.77
CA THR A 440 -36.46 -13.91 -2.30
C THR A 440 -36.43 -15.28 -1.64
N GLY A 441 -35.26 -15.87 -1.43
CA GLY A 441 -35.11 -17.15 -0.78
C GLY A 441 -35.61 -17.17 0.68
N ILE A 442 -35.35 -16.08 1.42
CA ILE A 442 -35.87 -15.89 2.79
C ILE A 442 -37.39 -15.71 2.78
N GLU A 443 -37.93 -14.86 1.91
CA GLU A 443 -39.38 -14.60 1.80
C GLU A 443 -40.17 -15.84 1.38
N GLN A 444 -39.57 -16.75 0.59
CA GLN A 444 -40.15 -17.99 0.13
C GLN A 444 -39.84 -19.21 1.05
N GLU A 445 -39.20 -19.00 2.19
CA GLU A 445 -38.80 -20.04 3.15
C GLU A 445 -37.99 -21.18 2.50
N GLN A 446 -37.15 -20.85 1.49
CA GLN A 446 -36.36 -21.86 0.79
C GLN A 446 -35.33 -22.47 1.72
N LYS A 447 -35.19 -23.82 1.64
CA LYS A 447 -34.17 -24.55 2.41
C LYS A 447 -32.77 -24.48 1.82
N GLU A 448 -32.68 -24.10 0.56
CA GLU A 448 -31.43 -23.92 -0.16
C GLU A 448 -31.47 -22.64 -1.02
N ILE A 449 -30.42 -21.81 -0.92
CA ILE A 449 -30.24 -20.62 -1.73
C ILE A 449 -28.96 -20.79 -2.54
N VAL A 450 -29.05 -20.72 -3.87
CA VAL A 450 -27.92 -20.81 -4.77
C VAL A 450 -27.51 -19.41 -5.22
N LEU A 451 -26.25 -19.04 -4.98
CA LEU A 451 -25.72 -17.72 -5.27
C LEU A 451 -24.67 -17.81 -6.39
N PRO A 452 -24.69 -16.91 -7.39
CA PRO A 452 -23.67 -16.87 -8.42
C PRO A 452 -22.31 -16.49 -7.86
N VAL A 453 -21.21 -17.07 -8.40
CA VAL A 453 -19.85 -16.62 -8.11
C VAL A 453 -19.64 -15.24 -8.75
N LEU A 454 -19.00 -14.32 -8.02
CA LEU A 454 -18.71 -12.98 -8.55
C LEU A 454 -17.58 -13.05 -9.56
N PRO A 455 -17.68 -12.30 -10.68
CA PRO A 455 -16.59 -12.20 -11.67
C PRO A 455 -15.41 -11.41 -11.12
N TYR A 456 -14.22 -11.58 -11.72
CA TYR A 456 -12.98 -10.83 -11.36
C TYR A 456 -12.53 -11.00 -9.90
N SER A 457 -12.58 -12.24 -9.40
CA SER A 457 -12.24 -12.57 -7.99
C SER A 457 -10.84 -12.16 -7.55
N GLU A 458 -9.93 -11.89 -8.50
CA GLU A 458 -8.58 -11.40 -8.25
C GLU A 458 -8.50 -9.93 -7.84
N TYR A 459 -9.64 -9.19 -7.86
CA TYR A 459 -9.70 -7.76 -7.49
C TYR A 459 -10.47 -7.46 -6.21
N PHE A 460 -11.00 -8.47 -5.54
CA PHE A 460 -11.64 -8.30 -4.22
C PHE A 460 -11.34 -9.50 -3.32
N CYS A 461 -11.45 -9.31 -2.01
CA CYS A 461 -11.22 -10.36 -1.05
C CYS A 461 -12.33 -11.43 -1.12
N GLN A 462 -12.07 -12.57 -0.54
CA GLN A 462 -12.91 -13.78 -0.58
C GLN A 462 -14.37 -13.51 -0.18
N THR A 463 -15.30 -13.70 -1.13
CA THR A 463 -16.75 -13.55 -0.96
C THR A 463 -17.51 -14.88 -0.86
N ILE A 464 -16.78 -15.99 -0.86
CA ILE A 464 -17.29 -17.35 -0.61
C ILE A 464 -16.71 -17.79 0.73
N PRO A 465 -17.54 -18.19 1.70
CA PRO A 465 -17.05 -18.65 3.00
C PRO A 465 -16.13 -19.87 2.87
N PRO A 466 -14.91 -19.85 3.42
CA PRO A 466 -13.97 -20.95 3.26
C PRO A 466 -14.25 -22.16 4.16
N ASN A 467 -15.07 -21.97 5.19
CA ASN A 467 -15.45 -23.03 6.15
C ASN A 467 -16.73 -22.66 6.89
N GLU A 468 -17.23 -23.58 7.73
CA GLU A 468 -18.48 -23.41 8.49
C GLU A 468 -18.51 -22.18 9.40
N ARG A 469 -17.38 -21.81 10.02
CA ARG A 469 -17.28 -20.62 10.88
C ARG A 469 -17.58 -19.35 10.08
N TRP A 470 -17.05 -19.25 8.87
CA TRP A 470 -17.27 -18.12 7.98
C TRP A 470 -18.66 -18.17 7.33
N ALA A 471 -19.20 -19.37 7.05
CA ALA A 471 -20.56 -19.53 6.57
C ALA A 471 -21.59 -19.03 7.60
N LYS A 472 -21.39 -19.31 8.89
CA LYS A 472 -22.22 -18.76 9.97
C LYS A 472 -22.18 -17.22 10.03
N ARG A 473 -20.97 -16.61 9.87
CA ARG A 473 -20.82 -15.15 9.83
C ARG A 473 -21.51 -14.54 8.62
N PHE A 474 -21.36 -15.16 7.45
CA PHE A 474 -22.04 -14.77 6.23
C PHE A 474 -23.56 -14.77 6.40
N LYS A 475 -24.12 -15.89 6.91
CA LYS A 475 -25.56 -16.00 7.17
C LYS A 475 -26.06 -14.93 8.14
N LYS A 476 -25.36 -14.73 9.26
CA LYS A 476 -25.72 -13.68 10.24
C LYS A 476 -25.67 -12.27 9.61
N PHE A 477 -24.67 -11.98 8.81
CA PHE A 477 -24.52 -10.67 8.16
C PHE A 477 -25.63 -10.36 7.14
N TYR A 478 -26.07 -11.39 6.39
CA TYR A 478 -27.15 -11.27 5.40
C TYR A 478 -28.53 -11.68 5.95
N HIS A 479 -28.64 -11.90 7.27
CA HIS A 479 -29.88 -12.31 7.95
C HIS A 479 -30.50 -13.59 7.40
N ILE A 480 -29.67 -14.52 6.89
CA ILE A 480 -30.13 -15.84 6.40
C ILE A 480 -30.33 -16.78 7.59
N PRO A 481 -31.49 -17.50 7.70
CA PRO A 481 -31.73 -18.47 8.77
C PRO A 481 -30.64 -19.56 8.83
N GLU A 482 -30.33 -20.05 10.03
CA GLU A 482 -29.22 -21.00 10.22
C GLU A 482 -29.43 -22.32 9.51
N ASP A 483 -30.69 -22.77 9.38
CA ASP A 483 -31.11 -24.03 8.74
C ASP A 483 -31.08 -23.96 7.20
N VAL A 484 -30.98 -22.79 6.60
CA VAL A 484 -30.89 -22.60 5.13
C VAL A 484 -29.49 -22.93 4.63
N THR A 485 -29.37 -23.80 3.64
CA THR A 485 -28.11 -24.10 2.97
C THR A 485 -27.81 -23.02 1.92
N VAL A 486 -26.58 -22.49 1.89
CA VAL A 486 -26.14 -21.57 0.85
C VAL A 486 -25.06 -22.23 0.01
N ARG A 487 -25.31 -22.30 -1.31
CA ARG A 487 -24.35 -22.81 -2.31
C ARG A 487 -23.88 -21.69 -3.23
N PHE A 488 -22.68 -21.83 -3.77
CA PHE A 488 -22.11 -20.90 -4.71
C PHE A 488 -21.79 -21.64 -6.01
N GLU A 489 -22.36 -21.17 -7.13
CA GLU A 489 -22.20 -21.78 -8.44
C GLU A 489 -21.71 -20.77 -9.47
N GLN A 490 -20.87 -21.22 -10.40
CA GLN A 490 -20.53 -20.42 -11.55
C GLN A 490 -21.75 -20.32 -12.47
N ILE A 491 -22.14 -19.11 -12.81
CA ILE A 491 -23.10 -18.94 -13.91
C ILE A 491 -22.30 -19.22 -15.19
N LEU A 492 -22.60 -20.31 -15.86
CA LEU A 492 -22.15 -20.51 -17.23
C LEU A 492 -22.87 -19.46 -18.09
N GLU A 493 -22.11 -18.48 -18.63
CA GLU A 493 -22.59 -17.56 -19.65
C GLU A 493 -22.96 -18.29 -20.94
#